data_f47bbe57e396172d1ae19812ff135f7d
#
_entry.id   f47bbe57e396172d1ae19812ff135f7d
#
_cell.length_a   1.000
_cell.length_b   1.000
_cell.length_c   1.000
_cell.angle_alpha   90.00
_cell.angle_beta   90.00
_cell.angle_gamma   90.00
#
_symmetry.space_group_name_H-M   'P 1'
#
loop_
_entity.id
_entity.type
_entity.pdbx_description
1 polymer ?
#
loop_
_entity_poly.entity_id
_entity_poly.type
_entity_poly.pdbx_seq_one_letter_code
_entity_poly.pdbx_strand_id
1 'polypeptide(L)'
;MIVKPEHFKYLHIQRGEVSDAFKHGFDEWQRAYEASLEAIMGNIAPALPEACSNILDVGGGMGGIGICLSRRYPTASYWVLDGVDDAAEVRSHCKPFNNAAVASSFHRANGVLNSRWVPPSTTKFDVKFDLVVSFAAWGFHIIPGDYTDLVKSALAPHATIILDIRKTRPDWLSDLAAAFGRPTHALERGKKHVRLAWQT
;
A
#
# COMPACT_ATOMS: atom_id res chain seq x y z
N MET A 1 12.57 0.47 -12.98
CA MET A 1 12.78 0.62 -11.50
C MET A 1 14.16 0.08 -11.13
N ILE A 2 14.87 0.65 -10.13
CA ILE A 2 16.17 0.16 -9.67
C ILE A 2 15.93 -0.78 -8.49
N VAL A 3 16.25 -2.06 -8.67
CA VAL A 3 16.15 -3.10 -7.63
C VAL A 3 17.55 -3.65 -7.37
N LYS A 4 18.06 -3.51 -6.15
CA LYS A 4 19.34 -4.08 -5.71
C LYS A 4 19.08 -5.42 -5.01
N PRO A 5 20.13 -6.28 -4.85
CA PRO A 5 19.98 -7.57 -4.18
C PRO A 5 19.34 -7.50 -2.79
N GLU A 6 19.69 -6.51 -1.99
CA GLU A 6 19.10 -6.31 -0.66
C GLU A 6 17.61 -5.96 -0.72
N HIS A 7 17.15 -5.25 -1.78
CA HIS A 7 15.74 -4.95 -1.99
C HIS A 7 14.97 -6.20 -2.41
N PHE A 8 15.57 -6.98 -3.33
CA PHE A 8 14.95 -8.18 -3.86
C PHE A 8 14.60 -9.20 -2.79
N LYS A 9 15.42 -9.35 -1.75
CA LYS A 9 15.16 -10.22 -0.59
C LYS A 9 13.74 -10.05 -0.01
N TYR A 10 13.23 -8.83 -0.01
CA TYR A 10 11.91 -8.50 0.52
C TYR A 10 10.83 -8.44 -0.58
N LEU A 11 11.16 -7.86 -1.72
CA LEU A 11 10.20 -7.64 -2.81
C LEU A 11 9.64 -8.94 -3.39
N HIS A 12 10.47 -10.00 -3.52
CA HIS A 12 10.05 -11.25 -4.15
C HIS A 12 8.99 -12.01 -3.33
N ILE A 13 8.90 -11.75 -2.02
CA ILE A 13 7.92 -12.42 -1.14
C ILE A 13 6.61 -11.63 -1.02
N GLN A 14 6.60 -10.35 -1.35
CA GLN A 14 5.44 -9.47 -1.18
C GLN A 14 4.36 -9.68 -2.24
N ARG A 15 4.73 -10.21 -3.42
CA ARG A 15 3.81 -10.44 -4.53
C ARG A 15 3.94 -11.86 -5.03
N GLY A 16 3.19 -12.77 -4.40
CA GLY A 16 3.12 -14.17 -4.81
C GLY A 16 2.73 -14.37 -6.28
N GLU A 17 2.02 -13.41 -6.88
CA GLU A 17 1.61 -13.43 -8.29
C GLU A 17 2.79 -13.32 -9.25
N VAL A 18 3.88 -12.65 -8.85
CA VAL A 18 5.10 -12.52 -9.66
C VAL A 18 6.24 -13.41 -9.17
N SER A 19 6.05 -14.15 -8.07
CA SER A 19 7.08 -15.03 -7.52
C SER A 19 7.48 -16.13 -8.51
N ASP A 20 6.54 -16.60 -9.32
CA ASP A 20 6.81 -17.61 -10.34
C ASP A 20 7.70 -17.11 -11.48
N ALA A 21 7.68 -15.82 -11.77
CA ALA A 21 8.55 -15.23 -12.79
C ALA A 21 10.03 -15.33 -12.41
N PHE A 22 10.35 -15.44 -11.11
CA PHE A 22 11.73 -15.63 -10.67
C PHE A 22 12.36 -16.96 -11.12
N LYS A 23 11.55 -17.97 -11.43
CA LYS A 23 11.99 -19.24 -12.03
C LYS A 23 12.70 -19.03 -13.38
N HIS A 24 12.41 -17.89 -14.05
CA HIS A 24 13.00 -17.49 -15.32
C HIS A 24 14.12 -16.43 -15.19
N GLY A 25 14.53 -16.12 -13.95
CA GLY A 25 15.61 -15.20 -13.64
C GLY A 25 15.15 -13.84 -13.13
N PHE A 26 16.11 -13.06 -12.63
CA PHE A 26 15.87 -11.77 -12.00
C PHE A 26 15.22 -10.74 -12.94
N ASP A 27 15.70 -10.66 -14.18
CA ASP A 27 15.19 -9.67 -15.15
C ASP A 27 13.72 -9.93 -15.52
N GLU A 28 13.33 -11.21 -15.63
CA GLU A 28 11.94 -11.59 -15.88
C GLU A 28 11.06 -11.25 -14.69
N TRP A 29 11.54 -11.56 -13.48
CA TRP A 29 10.84 -11.20 -12.26
C TRP A 29 10.68 -9.66 -12.16
N GLN A 30 11.73 -8.89 -12.42
CA GLN A 30 11.66 -7.43 -12.34
C GLN A 30 10.64 -6.87 -13.33
N ARG A 31 10.64 -7.35 -14.58
CA ARG A 31 9.64 -6.93 -15.59
C ARG A 31 8.22 -7.25 -15.13
N ALA A 32 7.99 -8.45 -14.60
CA ALA A 32 6.68 -8.85 -14.09
C ALA A 32 6.25 -8.00 -12.89
N TYR A 33 7.19 -7.67 -12.00
CA TYR A 33 6.93 -6.79 -10.86
C TYR A 33 6.54 -5.38 -11.32
N GLU A 34 7.30 -4.78 -12.21
CA GLU A 34 7.00 -3.45 -12.77
C GLU A 34 5.64 -3.44 -13.50
N ALA A 35 5.38 -4.43 -14.34
CA ALA A 35 4.09 -4.57 -15.03
C ALA A 35 2.91 -4.70 -14.05
N SER A 36 3.11 -5.40 -12.91
CA SER A 36 2.07 -5.51 -11.88
C SER A 36 1.76 -4.17 -11.19
N LEU A 37 2.77 -3.34 -10.97
CA LEU A 37 2.58 -1.99 -10.41
C LEU A 37 1.89 -1.06 -11.42
N GLU A 38 2.28 -1.13 -12.69
CA GLU A 38 1.65 -0.36 -13.77
C GLU A 38 0.17 -0.73 -13.94
N ALA A 39 -0.15 -2.03 -13.85
CA ALA A 39 -1.55 -2.48 -13.88
C ALA A 39 -2.36 -1.92 -12.72
N ILE A 40 -1.81 -1.91 -11.48
CA ILE A 40 -2.47 -1.25 -10.35
C ILE A 40 -2.67 0.23 -10.62
N MET A 41 -1.63 0.94 -11.06
CA MET A 41 -1.73 2.38 -11.36
C MET A 41 -2.79 2.67 -12.43
N GLY A 42 -2.87 1.86 -13.50
CA GLY A 42 -3.91 1.97 -14.51
C GLY A 42 -5.31 1.80 -13.93
N ASN A 43 -5.49 0.81 -13.05
CA ASN A 43 -6.77 0.52 -12.42
C ASN A 43 -7.22 1.63 -11.45
N ILE A 44 -6.31 2.24 -10.71
CA ILE A 44 -6.66 3.27 -9.72
C ILE A 44 -6.70 4.69 -10.30
N ALA A 45 -6.13 4.91 -11.48
CA ALA A 45 -6.03 6.24 -12.09
C ALA A 45 -7.33 7.06 -12.11
N PRO A 46 -8.52 6.46 -12.38
CA PRO A 46 -9.80 7.20 -12.39
C PRO A 46 -10.22 7.75 -11.02
N ALA A 47 -9.72 7.17 -9.93
CA ALA A 47 -10.06 7.59 -8.56
C ALA A 47 -8.97 8.43 -7.89
N LEU A 48 -7.80 8.57 -8.51
CA LEU A 48 -6.72 9.35 -7.93
C LEU A 48 -7.06 10.85 -7.90
N PRO A 49 -6.80 11.57 -6.78
CA PRO A 49 -7.01 13.00 -6.71
C PRO A 49 -6.15 13.75 -7.73
N GLU A 50 -6.61 14.92 -8.16
CA GLU A 50 -5.86 15.78 -9.10
C GLU A 50 -4.56 16.29 -8.48
N ALA A 51 -4.61 16.69 -7.20
CA ALA A 51 -3.47 17.12 -6.40
C ALA A 51 -3.38 16.30 -5.11
N CYS A 52 -2.17 16.04 -4.64
CA CYS A 52 -1.93 15.29 -3.42
C CYS A 52 -0.65 15.78 -2.75
N SER A 53 -0.71 16.10 -1.46
CA SER A 53 0.43 16.53 -0.65
C SER A 53 0.94 15.42 0.27
N ASN A 54 0.04 14.59 0.79
CA ASN A 54 0.40 13.50 1.69
C ASN A 54 -0.32 12.20 1.31
N ILE A 55 0.43 11.13 1.19
CA ILE A 55 -0.05 9.79 0.85
C ILE A 55 0.25 8.86 2.01
N LEU A 56 -0.74 8.06 2.44
CA LEU A 56 -0.56 6.96 3.39
C LEU A 56 -0.75 5.62 2.68
N ASP A 57 0.22 4.74 2.79
CA ASP A 57 0.15 3.35 2.35
C ASP A 57 0.09 2.43 3.57
N VAL A 58 -1.08 1.83 3.82
CA VAL A 58 -1.30 0.94 4.96
C VAL A 58 -0.96 -0.49 4.57
N GLY A 59 0.08 -1.03 5.18
CA GLY A 59 0.64 -2.33 4.82
C GLY A 59 1.42 -2.29 3.51
N GLY A 60 2.08 -1.16 3.22
CA GLY A 60 2.75 -0.93 1.94
C GLY A 60 4.00 -1.77 1.69
N GLY A 61 4.48 -2.50 2.69
CA GLY A 61 5.67 -3.33 2.56
C GLY A 61 6.90 -2.52 2.17
N MET A 62 7.54 -2.87 1.05
CA MET A 62 8.67 -2.12 0.50
C MET A 62 8.26 -0.82 -0.23
N GLY A 63 6.98 -0.51 -0.30
CA GLY A 63 6.46 0.72 -0.89
C GLY A 63 6.60 0.82 -2.41
N GLY A 64 6.54 -0.30 -3.12
CA GLY A 64 6.68 -0.29 -4.58
C GLY A 64 5.66 0.61 -5.29
N ILE A 65 4.41 0.64 -4.82
CA ILE A 65 3.38 1.54 -5.36
C ILE A 65 3.72 3.02 -5.09
N GLY A 66 4.40 3.32 -3.98
CA GLY A 66 4.84 4.66 -3.65
C GLY A 66 5.79 5.25 -4.68
N ILE A 67 6.63 4.42 -5.32
CA ILE A 67 7.49 4.86 -6.41
C ILE A 67 6.66 5.30 -7.62
N CYS A 68 5.57 4.59 -7.91
CA CYS A 68 4.67 4.96 -9.00
C CYS A 68 3.85 6.23 -8.65
N LEU A 69 3.34 6.31 -7.42
CA LEU A 69 2.59 7.47 -6.94
C LEU A 69 3.47 8.72 -6.85
N SER A 70 4.76 8.60 -6.47
CA SER A 70 5.68 9.74 -6.42
C SER A 70 6.00 10.33 -7.79
N ARG A 71 5.94 9.53 -8.86
CA ARG A 71 6.06 10.04 -10.24
C ARG A 71 4.87 10.90 -10.63
N ARG A 72 3.68 10.58 -10.12
CA ARG A 72 2.46 11.37 -10.36
C ARG A 72 2.39 12.59 -9.44
N TYR A 73 2.86 12.46 -8.20
CA TYR A 73 2.83 13.49 -7.17
C TYR A 73 4.25 13.74 -6.63
N PRO A 74 5.12 14.39 -7.41
CA PRO A 74 6.56 14.45 -7.10
C PRO A 74 6.90 15.24 -5.84
N THR A 75 5.99 16.10 -5.39
CA THR A 75 6.16 16.91 -4.16
C THR A 75 5.48 16.30 -2.94
N ALA A 76 4.70 15.22 -3.12
CA ALA A 76 3.98 14.60 -2.02
C ALA A 76 4.92 13.89 -1.03
N SER A 77 4.58 13.95 0.25
CA SER A 77 5.17 13.09 1.28
C SER A 77 4.49 11.72 1.25
N TYR A 78 5.28 10.67 1.24
CA TYR A 78 4.81 9.29 1.21
C TYR A 78 5.07 8.60 2.55
N TRP A 79 4.01 8.14 3.20
CA TRP A 79 4.06 7.48 4.50
C TRP A 79 3.67 6.02 4.35
N VAL A 80 4.46 5.12 4.91
CA VAL A 80 4.17 3.68 4.94
C VAL A 80 3.92 3.26 6.37
N LEU A 81 2.71 2.80 6.66
CA LEU A 81 2.32 2.21 7.93
C LEU A 81 2.47 0.69 7.79
N ASP A 82 3.57 0.13 8.27
CA ASP A 82 3.85 -1.31 8.12
C ASP A 82 4.74 -1.84 9.24
N GLY A 83 4.75 -3.17 9.41
CA GLY A 83 5.65 -3.87 10.31
C GLY A 83 7.12 -3.74 9.89
N VAL A 84 8.03 -3.85 10.85
CA VAL A 84 9.47 -3.90 10.62
C VAL A 84 10.01 -5.23 11.15
N ASP A 85 11.01 -5.80 10.44
CA ASP A 85 11.61 -7.10 10.78
C ASP A 85 12.14 -7.19 12.21
N ASP A 86 12.57 -6.06 12.77
CA ASP A 86 13.17 -5.96 14.11
C ASP A 86 12.14 -5.79 15.23
N ALA A 87 10.85 -5.70 14.91
CA ALA A 87 9.82 -5.63 15.92
C ALA A 87 9.68 -7.01 16.61
N ALA A 88 10.04 -7.09 17.89
CA ALA A 88 9.92 -8.30 18.72
C ALA A 88 8.47 -8.83 18.86
N GLU A 89 7.49 -8.13 18.36
CA GLU A 89 6.09 -8.51 18.31
C GLU A 89 5.68 -9.01 16.92
N VAL A 90 6.24 -10.14 16.51
CA VAL A 90 5.66 -10.89 15.38
C VAL A 90 4.37 -11.51 15.87
N ARG A 91 3.24 -10.91 15.56
CA ARG A 91 1.94 -11.60 15.67
C ARG A 91 2.04 -12.88 14.86
N SER A 92 1.69 -14.00 15.46
CA SER A 92 2.06 -15.37 15.11
C SER A 92 1.75 -15.88 13.70
N HIS A 93 1.19 -15.07 12.81
CA HIS A 93 0.73 -15.49 11.48
C HIS A 93 1.25 -14.68 10.30
N CYS A 94 1.92 -13.56 10.51
CA CYS A 94 2.52 -12.77 9.44
C CYS A 94 3.95 -12.40 9.82
N LYS A 95 4.93 -13.01 9.16
CA LYS A 95 6.30 -12.51 9.24
C LYS A 95 6.33 -11.11 8.62
N PRO A 96 7.03 -10.13 9.22
CA PRO A 96 7.21 -8.83 8.58
C PRO A 96 7.94 -9.03 7.25
N PHE A 97 7.36 -8.44 6.20
CA PHE A 97 7.86 -8.56 4.81
C PHE A 97 8.75 -7.38 4.42
N ASN A 98 9.14 -6.53 5.36
CA ASN A 98 9.97 -5.37 5.07
C ASN A 98 10.98 -5.08 6.17
N ASN A 99 11.95 -4.24 5.82
CA ASN A 99 12.85 -3.56 6.73
C ASN A 99 12.86 -2.09 6.35
N ALA A 100 12.58 -1.19 7.28
CA ALA A 100 12.42 0.24 7.02
C ALA A 100 13.67 0.88 6.38
N ALA A 101 14.87 0.46 6.78
CA ALA A 101 16.11 0.97 6.21
C ALA A 101 16.30 0.50 4.76
N VAL A 102 16.00 -0.77 4.48
CA VAL A 102 16.07 -1.35 3.13
C VAL A 102 15.00 -0.74 2.23
N ALA A 103 13.77 -0.57 2.72
CA ALA A 103 12.69 0.07 2.00
C ALA A 103 13.01 1.55 1.69
N SER A 104 13.59 2.28 2.65
CA SER A 104 14.07 3.65 2.41
C SER A 104 15.20 3.71 1.37
N SER A 105 16.10 2.72 1.37
CA SER A 105 17.14 2.58 0.33
C SER A 105 16.52 2.34 -1.05
N PHE A 106 15.51 1.47 -1.12
CA PHE A 106 14.78 1.18 -2.35
C PHE A 106 14.09 2.43 -2.90
N HIS A 107 13.40 3.20 -2.05
CA HIS A 107 12.77 4.45 -2.42
C HIS A 107 13.79 5.47 -2.94
N ARG A 108 14.87 5.71 -2.19
CA ARG A 108 15.93 6.66 -2.61
C ARG A 108 16.57 6.26 -3.94
N ALA A 109 16.84 4.97 -4.17
CA ALA A 109 17.37 4.48 -5.43
C ALA A 109 16.44 4.76 -6.62
N ASN A 110 15.13 4.94 -6.36
CA ASN A 110 14.11 5.23 -7.36
C ASN A 110 13.63 6.69 -7.33
N GLY A 111 14.36 7.59 -6.67
CA GLY A 111 14.10 9.04 -6.67
C GLY A 111 13.03 9.51 -5.67
N VAL A 112 12.54 8.62 -4.79
CA VAL A 112 11.57 8.99 -3.75
C VAL A 112 12.33 9.42 -2.50
N LEU A 113 12.42 10.74 -2.27
CA LEU A 113 13.20 11.31 -1.17
C LEU A 113 12.34 11.61 0.07
N ASN A 114 11.04 11.84 -0.11
CA ASN A 114 10.09 12.24 0.94
C ASN A 114 9.27 11.02 1.43
N SER A 115 9.94 9.91 1.75
CA SER A 115 9.25 8.73 2.27
C SER A 115 9.57 8.48 3.74
N ARG A 116 8.56 8.06 4.53
CA ARG A 116 8.66 7.76 5.95
C ARG A 116 7.99 6.44 6.27
N TRP A 117 8.65 5.58 7.05
CA TRP A 117 8.07 4.35 7.59
C TRP A 117 7.67 4.58 9.02
N VAL A 118 6.43 4.20 9.36
CA VAL A 118 5.88 4.28 10.71
C VAL A 118 5.40 2.90 11.17
N PRO A 119 5.63 2.53 12.43
CA PRO A 119 5.30 1.21 12.92
C PRO A 119 3.78 1.02 13.06
N PRO A 120 3.28 -0.24 13.07
CA PRO A 120 1.86 -0.56 13.27
C PRO A 120 1.30 -0.07 14.60
N SER A 121 2.16 0.14 15.61
CA SER A 121 1.79 0.71 16.90
C SER A 121 1.52 2.22 16.88
N THR A 122 1.69 2.88 15.73
CA THR A 122 1.36 4.29 15.56
C THR A 122 -0.13 4.52 15.84
N THR A 123 -0.42 5.43 16.76
CA THR A 123 -1.80 5.75 17.19
C THR A 123 -2.26 7.14 16.73
N LYS A 124 -1.35 7.95 16.17
CA LYS A 124 -1.63 9.32 15.73
C LYS A 124 -0.67 9.75 14.64
N PHE A 125 -1.18 10.52 13.68
CA PHE A 125 -0.39 11.27 12.72
C PHE A 125 -0.47 12.78 13.01
N ASP A 126 0.61 13.48 12.74
CA ASP A 126 0.72 14.95 12.83
C ASP A 126 0.38 15.66 11.50
N VAL A 127 0.02 14.89 10.49
CA VAL A 127 -0.38 15.36 9.16
C VAL A 127 -1.75 14.82 8.77
N LYS A 128 -2.37 15.44 7.77
CA LYS A 128 -3.57 14.95 7.11
C LYS A 128 -3.23 14.35 5.75
N PHE A 129 -3.88 13.25 5.38
CA PHE A 129 -3.64 12.52 4.14
C PHE A 129 -4.73 12.82 3.11
N ASP A 130 -4.31 13.18 1.91
CA ASP A 130 -5.18 13.40 0.76
C ASP A 130 -5.50 12.08 0.04
N LEU A 131 -4.58 11.12 0.14
CA LEU A 131 -4.72 9.79 -0.46
C LEU A 131 -4.28 8.72 0.55
N VAL A 132 -5.15 7.75 0.77
CA VAL A 132 -4.86 6.53 1.53
C VAL A 132 -4.98 5.34 0.60
N VAL A 133 -3.96 4.51 0.53
CA VAL A 133 -3.98 3.28 -0.27
C VAL A 133 -3.66 2.06 0.59
N SER A 134 -4.23 0.90 0.21
CA SER A 134 -3.81 -0.38 0.77
C SER A 134 -4.10 -1.50 -0.24
N PHE A 135 -3.06 -2.13 -0.74
CA PHE A 135 -3.17 -3.22 -1.70
C PHE A 135 -2.74 -4.54 -1.06
N ALA A 136 -3.70 -5.48 -1.00
CA ALA A 136 -3.55 -6.80 -0.37
C ALA A 136 -3.09 -6.75 1.11
N ALA A 137 -3.39 -5.67 1.85
CA ALA A 137 -3.04 -5.52 3.27
C ALA A 137 -4.27 -5.18 4.13
N TRP A 138 -4.53 -3.93 4.45
CA TRP A 138 -5.69 -3.50 5.23
C TRP A 138 -6.99 -3.70 4.43
N GLY A 139 -7.93 -4.46 4.98
CA GLY A 139 -9.13 -4.94 4.26
C GLY A 139 -8.92 -6.25 3.50
N PHE A 140 -7.67 -6.78 3.44
CA PHE A 140 -7.37 -8.05 2.79
C PHE A 140 -6.72 -9.09 3.72
N HIS A 141 -5.62 -8.76 4.39
CA HIS A 141 -4.96 -9.58 5.42
C HIS A 141 -5.17 -9.01 6.82
N ILE A 142 -5.28 -7.71 6.95
CA ILE A 142 -5.44 -6.95 8.19
C ILE A 142 -6.92 -6.58 8.34
N ILE A 143 -7.47 -6.79 9.53
CA ILE A 143 -8.87 -6.50 9.84
C ILE A 143 -9.12 -4.99 9.73
N PRO A 144 -10.24 -4.53 9.11
CA PRO A 144 -10.54 -3.10 9.01
C PRO A 144 -10.43 -2.34 10.32
N GLY A 145 -10.98 -2.89 11.40
CA GLY A 145 -10.99 -2.27 12.73
C GLY A 145 -9.61 -1.90 13.28
N ASP A 146 -8.53 -2.58 12.84
CA ASP A 146 -7.18 -2.31 13.35
C ASP A 146 -6.69 -0.89 13.03
N TYR A 147 -7.12 -0.30 11.89
CA TYR A 147 -6.64 1.01 11.44
C TYR A 147 -7.73 2.01 11.07
N THR A 148 -9.00 1.63 11.11
CA THR A 148 -10.11 2.50 10.69
C THR A 148 -10.13 3.84 11.45
N ASP A 149 -10.02 3.84 12.76
CA ASP A 149 -10.07 5.06 13.58
C ASP A 149 -8.81 5.91 13.37
N LEU A 150 -7.64 5.29 13.29
CA LEU A 150 -6.38 5.96 13.00
C LEU A 150 -6.45 6.68 11.66
N VAL A 151 -6.84 5.97 10.60
CA VAL A 151 -6.96 6.52 9.26
C VAL A 151 -8.01 7.63 9.23
N LYS A 152 -9.21 7.37 9.77
CA LYS A 152 -10.30 8.36 9.81
C LYS A 152 -9.89 9.67 10.48
N SER A 153 -9.15 9.58 11.59
CA SER A 153 -8.64 10.75 12.30
C SER A 153 -7.60 11.54 11.52
N ALA A 154 -6.94 10.92 10.55
CA ALA A 154 -5.84 11.48 9.77
C ALA A 154 -6.23 11.88 8.34
N LEU A 155 -7.50 11.73 7.93
CA LEU A 155 -7.94 12.16 6.59
C LEU A 155 -7.98 13.70 6.47
N ALA A 156 -7.54 14.18 5.32
CA ALA A 156 -7.81 15.54 4.87
C ALA A 156 -9.29 15.68 4.42
N PRO A 157 -9.86 16.89 4.35
CA PRO A 157 -11.14 17.11 3.66
C PRO A 157 -11.02 16.62 2.20
N HIS A 158 -12.05 15.92 1.71
CA HIS A 158 -12.07 15.35 0.35
C HIS A 158 -10.96 14.34 0.04
N ALA A 159 -10.47 13.65 1.06
CA ALA A 159 -9.49 12.59 0.87
C ALA A 159 -10.06 11.42 0.05
N THR A 160 -9.16 10.77 -0.68
CA THR A 160 -9.47 9.52 -1.39
C THR A 160 -8.87 8.33 -0.64
N ILE A 161 -9.67 7.27 -0.46
CA ILE A 161 -9.23 5.99 0.12
C ILE A 161 -9.38 4.92 -0.95
N ILE A 162 -8.34 4.12 -1.23
CA ILE A 162 -8.38 3.03 -2.20
C ILE A 162 -7.87 1.75 -1.55
N LEU A 163 -8.75 0.75 -1.45
CA LEU A 163 -8.46 -0.50 -0.73
C LEU A 163 -8.80 -1.73 -1.57
N ASP A 164 -8.00 -2.79 -1.38
CA ASP A 164 -8.35 -4.15 -1.78
C ASP A 164 -9.13 -4.83 -0.66
N ILE A 165 -10.40 -5.16 -0.91
CA ILE A 165 -11.27 -5.85 0.04
C ILE A 165 -11.37 -7.34 -0.32
N ARG A 166 -11.08 -8.21 0.64
CA ARG A 166 -11.14 -9.65 0.46
C ARG A 166 -12.57 -10.13 0.21
N LYS A 167 -12.82 -10.82 -0.92
CA LYS A 167 -14.16 -11.31 -1.31
C LYS A 167 -14.79 -12.31 -0.34
N THR A 168 -13.96 -13.06 0.39
CA THR A 168 -14.44 -14.03 1.38
C THR A 168 -14.82 -13.41 2.73
N ARG A 169 -14.71 -12.09 2.84
CA ARG A 169 -15.02 -11.32 4.06
C ARG A 169 -15.94 -10.13 3.73
N PRO A 170 -17.21 -10.41 3.37
CA PRO A 170 -18.17 -9.35 3.06
C PRO A 170 -18.49 -8.45 4.27
N ASP A 171 -18.33 -8.96 5.49
CA ASP A 171 -18.40 -8.22 6.76
C ASP A 171 -17.41 -7.04 6.76
N TRP A 172 -16.21 -7.20 6.24
CA TRP A 172 -15.20 -6.13 6.19
C TRP A 172 -15.59 -4.95 5.29
N LEU A 173 -16.32 -5.22 4.21
CA LEU A 173 -16.88 -4.15 3.39
C LEU A 173 -17.95 -3.38 4.17
N SER A 174 -18.77 -4.08 4.96
CA SER A 174 -19.79 -3.44 5.79
C SER A 174 -19.18 -2.54 6.86
N ASP A 175 -18.10 -2.98 7.51
CA ASP A 175 -17.36 -2.23 8.53
C ASP A 175 -16.77 -0.93 7.91
N LEU A 176 -16.12 -1.04 6.75
CA LEU A 176 -15.56 0.11 6.04
C LEU A 176 -16.64 1.06 5.53
N ALA A 177 -17.78 0.52 5.09
CA ALA A 177 -18.91 1.34 4.67
C ALA A 177 -19.58 2.08 5.86
N ALA A 178 -19.58 1.48 7.04
CA ALA A 178 -20.03 2.17 8.25
C ALA A 178 -19.08 3.31 8.66
N ALA A 179 -17.78 3.16 8.42
CA ALA A 179 -16.78 4.15 8.77
C ALA A 179 -16.66 5.31 7.77
N PHE A 180 -16.69 5.00 6.46
CA PHE A 180 -16.36 5.94 5.37
C PHE A 180 -17.53 6.20 4.40
N GLY A 181 -18.71 5.60 4.65
CA GLY A 181 -19.81 5.66 3.70
C GLY A 181 -19.72 4.60 2.60
N ARG A 182 -20.59 4.69 1.61
CA ARG A 182 -20.55 3.78 0.46
C ARG A 182 -19.36 4.10 -0.44
N PRO A 183 -18.68 3.06 -1.00
CA PRO A 183 -17.62 3.30 -1.96
C PRO A 183 -18.18 4.05 -3.19
N THR A 184 -17.41 5.01 -3.67
CA THR A 184 -17.75 5.83 -4.83
C THR A 184 -17.44 5.14 -6.15
N HIS A 185 -16.42 4.27 -6.16
CA HIS A 185 -15.98 3.55 -7.35
C HIS A 185 -15.63 2.10 -7.05
N ALA A 186 -15.99 1.21 -7.98
CA ALA A 186 -15.46 -0.16 -8.03
C ALA A 186 -14.43 -0.20 -9.18
N LEU A 187 -13.15 -0.24 -8.81
CA LEU A 187 -12.03 -0.07 -9.74
C LEU A 187 -11.55 -1.37 -10.37
N GLU A 188 -11.62 -2.47 -9.61
CA GLU A 188 -11.18 -3.78 -10.05
C GLU A 188 -11.97 -4.90 -9.37
N ARG A 189 -12.22 -5.99 -10.11
CA ARG A 189 -12.75 -7.25 -9.56
C ARG A 189 -11.73 -8.38 -9.80
N GLY A 190 -10.67 -8.39 -9.00
CA GLY A 190 -9.67 -9.44 -9.00
C GLY A 190 -10.24 -10.79 -8.55
N LYS A 191 -9.44 -11.85 -8.67
CA LYS A 191 -9.87 -13.22 -8.27
C LYS A 191 -10.22 -13.30 -6.77
N LYS A 192 -9.42 -12.72 -5.91
CA LYS A 192 -9.53 -12.81 -4.45
C LYS A 192 -10.05 -11.53 -3.77
N HIS A 193 -10.07 -10.41 -4.48
CA HIS A 193 -10.42 -9.10 -3.94
C HIS A 193 -11.34 -8.31 -4.88
N VAL A 194 -11.92 -7.26 -4.31
CA VAL A 194 -12.51 -6.14 -5.03
C VAL A 194 -11.72 -4.90 -4.63
N ARG A 195 -11.25 -4.12 -5.59
CA ARG A 195 -10.62 -2.81 -5.34
C ARG A 195 -11.68 -1.74 -5.38
N LEU A 196 -11.82 -1.02 -4.29
CA LEU A 196 -12.84 0.00 -4.11
C LEU A 196 -12.19 1.34 -3.74
N ALA A 197 -12.85 2.44 -4.13
CA ALA A 197 -12.46 3.77 -3.70
C ALA A 197 -13.61 4.49 -2.98
N TRP A 198 -13.25 5.32 -2.00
CA TRP A 198 -14.12 6.25 -1.28
C TRP A 198 -13.58 7.66 -1.44
N GLN A 199 -14.49 8.63 -1.49
CA GLN A 199 -14.18 10.06 -1.32
C GLN A 199 -14.90 10.54 -0.07
N THR A 200 -14.18 11.21 0.84
CA THR A 200 -14.69 11.67 2.15
C THR A 200 -14.97 13.17 2.14
#